data_3aced955a90f17795a37b1890868ecc8
#
_entry.id   3aced955a90f17795a37b1890868ecc8
#
_cell.length_a   1.000
_cell.length_b   1.000
_cell.length_c   1.000
_cell.angle_alpha   90.00
_cell.angle_beta   90.00
_cell.angle_gamma   90.00
#
_symmetry.space_group_name_H-M   'P 1'
#
loop_
_entity.id
_entity.type
_entity.pdbx_description
1 polymer ?
#
loop_
_entity_poly.entity_id
_entity_poly.type
_entity_poly.pdbx_seq_one_letter_code
_entity_poly.pdbx_strand_id
1 'polypeptide(L)'
;MKIIADTNVFIAVALNEPEKVKIIRITEGHDLIAPDVLPFEIGNALTAMMKKNALKKEEVASAWEIVQEIPVDLRHTNIKSALGIAIKFNLYAYDAYFLECAENLRSPLLTIDLGMQRVAREIGITIWE
;
A
#
# COMPACT_ATOMS: atom_id res chain seq x y z
N MET A 1 -6.66 -5.92 -15.10
CA MET A 1 -5.40 -6.41 -14.52
C MET A 1 -5.44 -6.22 -13.02
N LYS A 2 -4.81 -7.10 -12.27
CA LYS A 2 -4.69 -7.01 -10.82
C LYS A 2 -3.46 -6.18 -10.46
N ILE A 3 -3.62 -5.20 -9.58
CA ILE A 3 -2.53 -4.32 -9.14
C ILE A 3 -2.45 -4.40 -7.63
N ILE A 4 -1.27 -4.71 -7.10
CA ILE A 4 -1.04 -4.68 -5.66
C ILE A 4 -0.78 -3.23 -5.27
N ALA A 5 -1.63 -2.67 -4.43
CA ALA A 5 -1.53 -1.27 -4.03
C ALA A 5 -1.05 -1.16 -2.59
N ASP A 6 0.01 -0.37 -2.39
CA ASP A 6 0.59 -0.11 -1.08
C ASP A 6 -0.27 0.85 -0.26
N THR A 7 -0.09 0.83 1.04
CA THR A 7 -0.85 1.65 2.00
C THR A 7 -0.84 3.14 1.64
N ASN A 8 0.31 3.67 1.21
CA ASN A 8 0.45 5.09 0.86
C ASN A 8 -0.43 5.51 -0.31
N VAL A 9 -0.82 4.58 -1.18
CA VAL A 9 -1.72 4.85 -2.31
C VAL A 9 -3.11 5.21 -1.79
N PHE A 10 -3.61 4.44 -0.83
CA PHE A 10 -4.93 4.68 -0.21
C PHE A 10 -4.93 5.98 0.60
N ILE A 11 -3.86 6.24 1.34
CA ILE A 11 -3.71 7.48 2.12
C ILE A 11 -3.70 8.69 1.20
N ALA A 12 -2.96 8.63 0.09
CA ALA A 12 -2.88 9.73 -0.86
C ALA A 12 -4.25 10.08 -1.45
N VAL A 13 -5.06 9.07 -1.76
CA VAL A 13 -6.41 9.28 -2.27
C VAL A 13 -7.33 9.85 -1.18
N ALA A 14 -7.29 9.27 0.02
CA ALA A 14 -8.15 9.68 1.12
C ALA A 14 -7.86 11.10 1.60
N LEU A 15 -6.61 11.52 1.59
CA LEU A 15 -6.19 12.85 2.04
C LEU A 15 -6.04 13.86 0.90
N ASN A 16 -6.44 13.50 -0.30
CA ASN A 16 -6.39 14.37 -1.47
C ASN A 16 -4.98 14.94 -1.73
N GLU A 17 -3.97 14.06 -1.63
CA GLU A 17 -2.58 14.42 -1.89
C GLU A 17 -2.33 14.63 -3.39
N PRO A 18 -1.20 15.26 -3.78
CA PRO A 18 -0.93 15.57 -5.20
C PRO A 18 -0.97 14.36 -6.13
N GLU A 19 -0.62 13.16 -5.63
CA GLU A 19 -0.60 11.92 -6.41
C GLU A 19 -1.98 11.36 -6.73
N LYS A 20 -3.04 11.85 -6.07
CA LYS A 20 -4.39 11.30 -6.18
C LYS A 20 -4.89 11.20 -7.63
N VAL A 21 -4.75 12.29 -8.39
CA VAL A 21 -5.25 12.33 -9.77
C VAL A 21 -4.57 11.29 -10.64
N LYS A 22 -3.26 11.16 -10.52
CA LYS A 22 -2.50 10.15 -11.25
C LYS A 22 -2.90 8.74 -10.84
N ILE A 23 -3.04 8.50 -9.53
CA ILE A 23 -3.43 7.19 -9.00
C ILE A 23 -4.78 6.76 -9.58
N ILE A 24 -5.76 7.65 -9.53
CA ILE A 24 -7.10 7.34 -10.07
C ILE A 24 -7.01 7.00 -11.55
N ARG A 25 -6.26 7.80 -12.32
CA ARG A 25 -6.11 7.59 -13.76
C ARG A 25 -5.48 6.24 -14.10
N ILE A 26 -4.39 5.88 -13.43
CA ILE A 26 -3.65 4.65 -13.76
C ILE A 26 -4.27 3.39 -13.19
N THR A 27 -5.19 3.50 -12.25
CA THR A 27 -5.89 2.35 -11.66
C THR A 27 -7.29 2.14 -12.26
N GLU A 28 -7.79 3.08 -13.04
CA GLU A 28 -9.13 2.98 -13.64
C GLU A 28 -9.24 1.72 -14.50
N GLY A 29 -10.29 0.95 -14.27
CA GLY A 29 -10.54 -0.29 -15.01
C GLY A 29 -9.72 -1.48 -14.53
N HIS A 30 -8.95 -1.33 -13.46
CA HIS A 30 -8.14 -2.40 -12.88
C HIS A 30 -8.61 -2.75 -11.47
N ASP A 31 -8.27 -3.96 -11.02
CA ASP A 31 -8.62 -4.43 -9.69
C ASP A 31 -7.48 -4.18 -8.71
N LEU A 32 -7.76 -3.51 -7.62
CA LEU A 32 -6.78 -3.31 -6.56
C LEU A 32 -6.79 -4.49 -5.60
N ILE A 33 -5.62 -4.97 -5.26
CA ILE A 33 -5.41 -6.07 -4.32
C ILE A 33 -4.39 -5.61 -3.28
N ALA A 34 -4.56 -6.08 -2.05
CA ALA A 34 -3.59 -5.82 -0.99
C ALA A 34 -3.58 -7.00 -0.01
N PRO A 35 -2.48 -7.16 0.75
CA PRO A 35 -2.49 -8.10 1.85
C PRO A 35 -3.48 -7.67 2.94
N ASP A 36 -4.01 -8.63 3.68
CA ASP A 36 -5.06 -8.40 4.67
C ASP A 36 -4.62 -7.55 5.87
N VAL A 37 -3.35 -7.22 5.97
CA VAL A 37 -2.81 -6.27 6.94
C VAL A 37 -3.16 -4.81 6.59
N LEU A 38 -3.56 -4.54 5.35
CA LEU A 38 -3.79 -3.17 4.87
C LEU A 38 -4.65 -2.30 5.80
N PRO A 39 -5.82 -2.74 6.28
CA PRO A 39 -6.65 -1.89 7.14
C PRO A 39 -5.93 -1.46 8.42
N PHE A 40 -5.16 -2.38 9.01
CA PHE A 40 -4.42 -2.11 10.25
C PHE A 40 -3.28 -1.13 10.01
N GLU A 41 -2.60 -1.25 8.88
CA GLU A 41 -1.52 -0.34 8.53
C GLU A 41 -2.04 1.06 8.21
N ILE A 42 -3.19 1.16 7.55
CA ILE A 42 -3.85 2.45 7.32
C ILE A 42 -4.16 3.14 8.65
N GLY A 43 -4.76 2.42 9.59
CA GLY A 43 -5.05 2.97 10.92
C GLY A 43 -3.80 3.48 11.62
N ASN A 44 -2.72 2.70 11.56
CA ASN A 44 -1.44 3.10 12.14
C ASN A 44 -0.86 4.35 11.46
N ALA A 45 -0.93 4.41 10.14
CA ALA A 45 -0.43 5.56 9.37
C ALA A 45 -1.20 6.84 9.71
N LEU A 46 -2.54 6.77 9.78
CA LEU A 46 -3.37 7.93 10.11
C LEU A 46 -3.07 8.46 11.51
N THR A 47 -2.93 7.60 12.49
CA THR A 47 -2.60 8.02 13.85
C THR A 47 -1.17 8.56 13.96
N ALA A 48 -0.22 7.99 13.22
CA ALA A 48 1.14 8.50 13.18
C ALA A 48 1.19 9.93 12.59
N MET A 49 0.42 10.19 11.55
CA MET A 49 0.29 11.53 10.96
C MET A 49 -0.32 12.52 11.94
N MET A 50 -1.34 12.10 12.68
CA MET A 50 -1.96 12.91 13.72
C MET A 50 -0.95 13.28 14.82
N LYS A 51 -0.17 12.31 15.29
CA LYS A 51 0.85 12.55 16.32
C LYS A 51 1.93 13.51 15.86
N LYS A 52 2.22 13.56 14.57
CA LYS A 52 3.19 14.49 13.96
C LYS A 52 2.57 15.82 13.58
N ASN A 53 1.31 16.05 13.93
CA ASN A 53 0.55 17.25 13.56
C ASN A 53 0.39 17.45 12.05
N ALA A 54 0.52 16.39 11.27
CA ALA A 54 0.28 16.42 9.81
C ALA A 54 -1.19 16.19 9.47
N LEU A 55 -1.98 15.74 10.44
CA LEU A 55 -3.39 15.44 10.27
C LEU A 55 -4.12 15.84 11.55
N LYS A 56 -5.28 16.48 11.41
CA LYS A 56 -6.09 16.86 12.55
C LYS A 56 -6.85 15.64 13.08
N LYS A 57 -7.15 15.66 14.37
CA LYS A 57 -7.90 14.60 15.03
C LYS A 57 -9.20 14.28 14.30
N GLU A 58 -9.94 15.31 13.88
CA GLU A 58 -11.22 15.15 13.18
C GLU A 58 -11.07 14.53 11.79
N GLU A 59 -9.91 14.69 11.19
CA GLU A 59 -9.63 14.17 9.85
C GLU A 59 -9.34 12.67 9.84
N VAL A 60 -8.94 12.09 10.97
CA VAL A 60 -8.60 10.66 11.06
C VAL A 60 -9.81 9.78 10.70
N ALA A 61 -10.95 10.03 11.34
CA ALA A 61 -12.16 9.25 11.07
C ALA A 61 -12.68 9.49 9.66
N SER A 62 -12.64 10.73 9.18
CA SER A 62 -13.09 11.06 7.82
C SER A 62 -12.24 10.38 6.76
N ALA A 63 -10.93 10.36 6.96
CA ALA A 63 -10.01 9.68 6.03
C ALA A 63 -10.28 8.18 5.99
N TRP A 64 -10.50 7.57 7.15
CA TRP A 64 -10.86 6.15 7.24
C TRP A 64 -12.14 5.83 6.48
N GLU A 65 -13.17 6.67 6.62
CA GLU A 65 -14.43 6.48 5.89
C GLU A 65 -14.24 6.53 4.38
N ILE A 66 -13.40 7.44 3.89
CA ILE A 66 -13.09 7.52 2.47
C ILE A 66 -12.36 6.26 2.00
N VAL A 67 -11.39 5.78 2.77
CA VAL A 67 -10.66 4.54 2.45
C VAL A 67 -11.63 3.37 2.32
N GLN A 68 -12.63 3.28 3.20
CA GLN A 68 -13.62 2.21 3.17
C GLN A 68 -14.41 2.16 1.86
N GLU A 69 -14.52 3.28 1.15
CA GLU A 69 -15.23 3.34 -0.13
C GLU A 69 -14.39 2.89 -1.32
N ILE A 70 -13.08 2.73 -1.14
CA ILE A 70 -12.19 2.28 -2.22
C ILE A 70 -12.27 0.75 -2.32
N PRO A 71 -12.74 0.20 -3.45
CA PRO A 71 -12.78 -1.25 -3.61
C PRO A 71 -11.37 -1.84 -3.62
N VAL A 72 -11.13 -2.83 -2.76
CA VAL A 72 -9.87 -3.55 -2.69
C VAL A 72 -10.14 -4.99 -2.29
N ASP A 73 -9.48 -5.93 -2.95
CA ASP A 73 -9.54 -7.35 -2.63
C ASP A 73 -8.41 -7.67 -1.67
N LEU A 74 -8.74 -8.02 -0.42
CA LEU A 74 -7.74 -8.35 0.59
C LEU A 74 -7.39 -9.83 0.52
N ARG A 75 -6.10 -10.12 0.50
CA ARG A 75 -5.58 -11.49 0.41
C ARG A 75 -4.83 -11.88 1.67
N HIS A 76 -4.91 -13.15 2.01
CA HIS A 76 -4.18 -13.70 3.14
C HIS A 76 -2.67 -13.45 2.99
N THR A 77 -2.04 -12.97 4.05
CA THR A 77 -0.61 -12.67 4.07
C THR A 77 0.18 -13.92 4.44
N ASN A 78 1.14 -14.31 3.60
CA ASN A 78 2.11 -15.35 3.95
C ASN A 78 3.25 -14.70 4.73
N ILE A 79 3.12 -14.67 6.04
CA ILE A 79 4.08 -13.98 6.93
C ILE A 79 5.46 -14.59 6.82
N LYS A 80 5.56 -15.92 6.80
CA LYS A 80 6.86 -16.59 6.73
C LYS A 80 7.65 -16.19 5.48
N SER A 81 7.01 -16.21 4.32
CA SER A 81 7.64 -15.81 3.07
C SER A 81 8.02 -14.33 3.08
N ALA A 82 7.15 -13.48 3.62
CA ALA A 82 7.42 -12.05 3.76
C ALA A 82 8.60 -11.78 4.67
N LEU A 83 8.74 -12.50 5.77
CA LEU A 83 9.88 -12.35 6.68
C LEU A 83 11.19 -12.67 5.97
N GLY A 84 11.20 -13.63 5.06
CA GLY A 84 12.37 -13.93 4.22
C GLY A 84 12.80 -12.72 3.39
N ILE A 85 11.85 -12.02 2.79
CA ILE A 85 12.12 -10.80 2.03
C ILE A 85 12.63 -9.69 2.96
N ALA A 86 11.97 -9.51 4.10
CA ALA A 86 12.34 -8.49 5.08
C ALA A 86 13.79 -8.66 5.57
N ILE A 87 14.19 -9.89 5.85
CA ILE A 87 15.56 -10.21 6.29
C ILE A 87 16.56 -9.93 5.19
N LYS A 88 16.27 -10.39 3.96
CA LYS A 88 17.19 -10.25 2.85
C LYS A 88 17.47 -8.79 2.49
N PHE A 89 16.46 -7.94 2.52
CA PHE A 89 16.54 -6.53 2.11
C PHE A 89 16.54 -5.55 3.26
N ASN A 90 16.59 -6.05 4.50
CA ASN A 90 16.58 -5.22 5.71
C ASN A 90 15.39 -4.27 5.76
N LEU A 91 14.20 -4.81 5.58
CA LEU A 91 12.95 -4.05 5.56
C LEU A 91 12.16 -4.30 6.84
N TYR A 92 11.25 -3.37 7.15
CA TYR A 92 10.19 -3.66 8.10
C TYR A 92 9.22 -4.67 7.47
N ALA A 93 8.61 -5.50 8.32
CA ALA A 93 7.71 -6.55 7.86
C ALA A 93 6.52 -6.03 7.05
N TYR A 94 5.98 -4.84 7.40
CA TYR A 94 4.85 -4.26 6.67
C TYR A 94 5.15 -4.09 5.19
N ASP A 95 6.32 -3.54 4.84
CA ASP A 95 6.72 -3.39 3.45
C ASP A 95 6.86 -4.75 2.75
N ALA A 96 7.43 -5.71 3.47
CA ALA A 96 7.62 -7.06 2.94
C ALA A 96 6.28 -7.77 2.67
N TYR A 97 5.23 -7.48 3.41
CA TYR A 97 3.91 -8.07 3.16
C TYR A 97 3.36 -7.70 1.78
N PHE A 98 3.56 -6.44 1.37
CA PHE A 98 3.12 -5.99 0.03
C PHE A 98 3.98 -6.58 -1.07
N LEU A 99 5.30 -6.64 -0.86
CA LEU A 99 6.22 -7.25 -1.83
C LEU A 99 5.92 -8.73 -2.02
N GLU A 100 5.69 -9.45 -0.93
CA GLU A 100 5.33 -10.86 -0.98
C GLU A 100 4.02 -11.09 -1.75
N CYS A 101 3.03 -10.25 -1.48
CA CYS A 101 1.74 -10.32 -2.16
C CYS A 101 1.90 -10.15 -3.68
N ALA A 102 2.69 -9.17 -4.10
CA ALA A 102 2.95 -8.91 -5.51
C ALA A 102 3.71 -10.07 -6.17
N GLU A 103 4.73 -10.59 -5.50
CA GLU A 103 5.51 -11.71 -6.01
C GLU A 103 4.67 -12.98 -6.12
N ASN A 104 3.90 -13.31 -5.08
CA ASN A 104 3.07 -14.50 -5.05
C ASN A 104 1.99 -14.47 -6.13
N LEU A 105 1.36 -13.34 -6.33
CA LEU A 105 0.30 -13.17 -7.34
C LEU A 105 0.83 -12.83 -8.73
N ARG A 106 2.15 -12.67 -8.87
CA ARG A 106 2.78 -12.26 -10.13
C ARG A 106 2.12 -11.04 -10.73
N SER A 107 1.85 -10.07 -9.88
CA SER A 107 1.13 -8.85 -10.25
C SER A 107 1.99 -7.63 -9.97
N PRO A 108 1.80 -6.54 -10.73
CA PRO A 108 2.59 -5.33 -10.52
C PRO A 108 2.26 -4.66 -9.17
N LEU A 109 3.21 -3.91 -8.67
CA LEU A 109 3.08 -3.14 -7.44
C LEU A 109 2.93 -1.66 -7.75
N LEU A 110 1.95 -1.03 -7.14
CA LEU A 110 1.78 0.41 -7.14
C LEU A 110 2.14 0.93 -5.75
N THR A 111 3.16 1.76 -5.68
CA THR A 111 3.59 2.43 -4.45
C THR A 111 4.19 3.79 -4.77
N ILE A 112 4.08 4.72 -3.84
CA ILE A 112 4.71 6.04 -3.93
C ILE A 112 6.12 6.01 -3.35
N ASP A 113 6.44 4.99 -2.56
CA ASP A 113 7.73 4.85 -1.87
C ASP A 113 8.83 4.40 -2.83
N LEU A 114 9.82 5.26 -3.07
CA LEU A 114 10.92 4.97 -3.98
C LEU A 114 11.80 3.81 -3.50
N GLY A 115 11.96 3.66 -2.19
CA GLY A 115 12.69 2.53 -1.60
C GLY A 115 12.01 1.20 -1.87
N MET A 116 10.70 1.16 -1.74
CA MET A 116 9.88 0.00 -2.09
C MET A 116 10.00 -0.35 -3.57
N GLN A 117 9.95 0.66 -4.44
CA GLN A 117 10.09 0.44 -5.88
C GLN A 117 11.44 -0.19 -6.21
N ARG A 118 12.51 0.28 -5.59
CA ARG A 118 13.85 -0.26 -5.80
C ARG A 118 13.94 -1.72 -5.43
N VAL A 119 13.45 -2.09 -4.25
CA VAL A 119 13.46 -3.48 -3.78
C VAL A 119 12.58 -4.35 -4.68
N ALA A 120 11.40 -3.85 -5.06
CA ALA A 120 10.50 -4.57 -5.96
C ALA A 120 11.19 -4.93 -7.28
N ARG A 121 11.92 -3.97 -7.87
CA ARG A 121 12.66 -4.22 -9.11
C ARG A 121 13.74 -5.30 -8.93
N GLU A 122 14.44 -5.28 -7.80
CA GLU A 122 15.46 -6.30 -7.51
C GLU A 122 14.87 -7.70 -7.39
N ILE A 123 13.64 -7.81 -6.90
CA ILE A 123 12.92 -9.10 -6.78
C ILE A 123 12.33 -9.52 -8.13
N GLY A 124 12.22 -8.62 -9.09
CA GLY A 124 11.59 -8.89 -10.37
C GLY A 124 10.10 -8.54 -10.43
N ILE A 125 9.64 -7.73 -9.49
CA ILE A 125 8.26 -7.22 -9.48
C ILE A 125 8.19 -5.99 -10.38
N THR A 126 7.21 -5.97 -11.28
CA THR A 126 6.96 -4.82 -12.15
C THR A 126 6.33 -3.69 -11.34
N ILE A 127 6.81 -2.48 -11.54
CA ILE A 127 6.19 -1.29 -10.94
C ILE A 127 5.09 -0.79 -11.87
N TRP A 128 3.93 -0.57 -11.31
CA TRP A 128 2.78 0.01 -12.03
C TRP A 128 2.89 1.53 -12.01
N GLU A 129 2.97 2.15 -13.19
CA GLU A 129 3.10 3.59 -13.31
C GLU A 129 2.54 4.13 -14.64
#